data_f53c52c219318395241e4dc19858eb1c
#
_entry.id   f53c52c219318395241e4dc19858eb1c
#
_cell.length_a   1.000
_cell.length_b   1.000
_cell.length_c   1.000
_cell.angle_alpha   90.00
_cell.angle_beta   90.00
_cell.angle_gamma   90.00
#
_symmetry.space_group_name_H-M   'P 1'
#
loop_
_entity.id
_entity.type
_entity.pdbx_description
1 polymer ?
#
loop_
_entity_poly.entity_id
_entity_poly.type
_entity_poly.pdbx_seq_one_letter_code
_entity_poly.pdbx_strand_id
1 'polypeptide(L)'
;NRPLASITLSKSNFGTYPMANDLSRLATRFLGEPETLAAAEAKIGEAVEAEEADELGLVTYILDDIDWEDEIRIFMEERASFSPDAMTGMEANLRFAGPETMETRIFGRLTAWQNWIFIRPNATGEKGALVCYGKPETASYDWRRT
;
A
#
# COMPACT_ATOMS: atom_id res chain seq x y z
N ASN A 1 -0.57 22.74 -25.03
CA ASN A 1 -0.36 22.85 -23.57
C ASN A 1 -1.45 22.06 -22.88
N ARG A 2 -1.14 20.91 -22.31
CA ARG A 2 -2.01 20.25 -21.35
C ARG A 2 -1.96 21.04 -20.03
N PRO A 3 -3.08 21.22 -19.32
CA PRO A 3 -3.03 21.77 -17.98
C PRO A 3 -2.19 20.84 -17.09
N LEU A 4 -1.42 21.41 -16.16
CA LEU A 4 -0.68 20.64 -15.17
C LEU A 4 -1.66 19.81 -14.33
N ALA A 5 -1.27 18.60 -13.98
CA ALA A 5 -2.04 17.76 -13.08
C ALA A 5 -2.03 18.38 -11.68
N SER A 6 -3.18 18.43 -11.03
CA SER A 6 -3.29 18.93 -9.67
C SER A 6 -4.30 18.15 -8.85
N ILE A 7 -4.13 18.17 -7.53
CA ILE A 7 -5.04 17.58 -6.54
C ILE A 7 -5.63 18.72 -5.72
N THR A 8 -6.93 18.67 -5.44
CA THR A 8 -7.55 19.59 -4.48
C THR A 8 -8.13 18.80 -3.32
N LEU A 9 -7.60 19.01 -2.13
CA LEU A 9 -8.08 18.39 -0.91
C LEU A 9 -9.33 19.10 -0.39
N SER A 10 -10.18 18.35 0.29
CA SER A 10 -11.37 18.87 0.97
C SER A 10 -11.44 18.38 2.41
N LYS A 11 -12.32 18.95 3.21
CA LYS A 11 -12.59 18.47 4.58
C LYS A 11 -12.99 17.00 4.65
N SER A 12 -13.55 16.46 3.56
CA SER A 12 -13.92 15.04 3.47
C SER A 12 -12.73 14.09 3.53
N ASN A 13 -11.53 14.55 3.20
CA ASN A 13 -10.31 13.75 3.27
C ASN A 13 -9.81 13.55 4.71
N PHE A 14 -10.28 14.36 5.67
CA PHE A 14 -9.74 14.46 7.02
C PHE A 14 -10.68 13.94 8.13
N GLY A 15 -11.64 13.11 7.83
CA GLY A 15 -12.43 12.46 8.87
C GLY A 15 -13.89 12.15 8.56
N THR A 16 -14.45 12.70 7.48
CA THR A 16 -15.87 12.47 7.13
C THR A 16 -16.18 11.01 6.83
N TYR A 17 -15.21 10.27 6.29
CA TYR A 17 -15.34 8.86 5.92
C TYR A 17 -14.23 8.04 6.58
N PRO A 18 -14.33 7.71 7.89
CA PRO A 18 -13.32 6.94 8.58
C PRO A 18 -13.28 5.49 8.08
N MET A 19 -12.09 4.89 8.19
CA MET A 19 -11.90 3.46 8.00
C MET A 19 -12.41 2.70 9.24
N ALA A 20 -12.36 1.35 9.20
CA ALA A 20 -12.80 0.51 10.32
C ALA A 20 -12.01 0.75 11.63
N ASN A 21 -10.84 1.37 11.56
CA ASN A 21 -10.01 1.76 12.69
C ASN A 21 -10.30 3.19 13.20
N ASP A 22 -11.37 3.81 12.74
CA ASP A 22 -11.80 5.18 13.05
C ASP A 22 -10.82 6.29 12.60
N LEU A 23 -9.90 5.95 11.71
CA LEU A 23 -8.97 6.90 11.11
C LEU A 23 -9.38 7.24 9.67
N SER A 24 -9.13 8.47 9.23
CA SER A 24 -9.19 8.81 7.81
C SER A 24 -8.06 8.10 7.05
N ARG A 25 -8.18 7.98 5.71
CA ARG A 25 -7.11 7.39 4.91
C ARG A 25 -5.81 8.20 4.99
N LEU A 26 -5.90 9.53 5.05
CA LEU A 26 -4.72 10.39 5.24
C LEU A 26 -4.11 10.23 6.63
N ALA A 27 -4.94 10.14 7.69
CA ALA A 27 -4.45 9.87 9.04
C ALA A 27 -3.77 8.49 9.14
N THR A 28 -4.22 7.50 8.37
CA THR A 28 -3.56 6.18 8.30
C THR A 28 -2.25 6.26 7.50
N ARG A 29 -2.23 6.99 6.38
CA ARG A 29 -1.01 7.20 5.58
C ARG A 29 0.08 7.88 6.39
N PHE A 30 -0.27 8.90 7.14
CA PHE A 30 0.64 9.69 7.98
C PHE A 30 0.62 9.27 9.45
N LEU A 31 0.43 7.98 9.70
CA LEU A 31 0.37 7.46 11.07
C LEU A 31 1.69 7.68 11.81
N GLY A 32 1.62 8.45 12.90
CA GLY A 32 2.81 8.86 13.64
C GLY A 32 3.47 10.14 13.13
N GLU A 33 2.92 10.78 12.11
CA GLU A 33 3.43 12.02 11.49
C GLU A 33 2.37 13.13 11.53
N PRO A 34 1.99 13.63 12.71
CA PRO A 34 0.91 14.61 12.85
C PRO A 34 1.22 15.94 12.17
N GLU A 35 2.49 16.31 12.04
CA GLU A 35 2.91 17.54 11.38
C GLU A 35 2.67 17.46 9.86
N THR A 36 2.96 16.32 9.24
CA THR A 36 2.70 16.07 7.82
C THR A 36 1.20 16.07 7.53
N LEU A 37 0.40 15.46 8.40
CA LEU A 37 -1.07 15.49 8.29
C LEU A 37 -1.61 16.92 8.38
N ALA A 38 -1.10 17.73 9.32
CA ALA A 38 -1.51 19.12 9.49
C ALA A 38 -1.08 20.00 8.30
N ALA A 39 0.10 19.75 7.72
CA ALA A 39 0.54 20.44 6.51
C ALA A 39 -0.38 20.15 5.31
N ALA A 40 -0.78 18.90 5.12
CA ALA A 40 -1.76 18.52 4.10
C ALA A 40 -3.15 19.15 4.38
N GLU A 41 -3.60 19.19 5.63
CA GLU A 41 -4.86 19.83 6.01
C GLU A 41 -4.89 21.33 5.73
N ALA A 42 -3.76 22.01 5.90
CA ALA A 42 -3.64 23.43 5.60
C ALA A 42 -3.85 23.77 4.11
N LYS A 43 -3.72 22.77 3.22
CA LYS A 43 -3.93 22.90 1.76
C LYS A 43 -5.36 22.62 1.29
N ILE A 44 -6.31 22.49 2.21
CA ILE A 44 -7.72 22.29 1.83
C ILE A 44 -8.22 23.45 0.96
N GLY A 45 -8.73 23.10 -0.23
CA GLY A 45 -9.29 24.05 -1.20
C GLY A 45 -8.28 24.68 -2.14
N GLU A 46 -6.99 24.44 -1.94
CA GLU A 46 -5.94 24.87 -2.87
C GLU A 46 -5.70 23.79 -3.93
N ALA A 47 -5.30 24.21 -5.13
CA ALA A 47 -4.79 23.29 -6.14
C ALA A 47 -3.32 22.98 -5.83
N VAL A 48 -3.03 21.75 -5.50
CA VAL A 48 -1.70 21.22 -5.21
C VAL A 48 -1.16 20.54 -6.46
N GLU A 49 -0.09 21.05 -7.03
CA GLU A 49 0.57 20.48 -8.21
C GLU A 49 1.44 19.26 -7.83
N ALA A 50 2.00 18.59 -8.83
CA ALA A 50 2.68 17.31 -8.63
C ALA A 50 3.86 17.39 -7.66
N GLU A 51 4.72 18.36 -7.82
CA GLU A 51 5.90 18.56 -6.97
C GLU A 51 5.53 18.84 -5.52
N GLU A 52 4.55 19.72 -5.30
CA GLU A 52 4.05 20.02 -3.95
C GLU A 52 3.32 18.81 -3.34
N ALA A 53 2.61 18.04 -4.15
CA ALA A 53 1.96 16.81 -3.70
C ALA A 53 2.98 15.74 -3.27
N ASP A 54 4.13 15.67 -3.91
CA ASP A 54 5.23 14.80 -3.52
C ASP A 54 5.88 15.28 -2.22
N GLU A 55 6.20 16.57 -2.10
CA GLU A 55 6.72 17.16 -0.87
C GLU A 55 5.80 16.94 0.34
N LEU A 56 4.49 17.00 0.13
CA LEU A 56 3.47 16.71 1.13
C LEU A 56 3.24 15.21 1.36
N GLY A 57 3.92 14.33 0.64
CA GLY A 57 3.74 12.88 0.72
C GLY A 57 2.37 12.37 0.25
N LEU A 58 1.63 13.15 -0.53
CA LEU A 58 0.30 12.79 -1.03
C LEU A 58 0.35 11.83 -2.22
N VAL A 59 1.45 11.83 -2.96
CA VAL A 59 1.71 10.92 -4.07
C VAL A 59 2.93 10.05 -3.79
N THR A 60 3.12 9.00 -4.57
CA THR A 60 4.25 8.08 -4.42
C THR A 60 5.39 8.41 -5.39
N TYR A 61 5.03 8.85 -6.59
CA TYR A 61 5.96 9.22 -7.66
C TYR A 61 5.41 10.38 -8.46
N ILE A 62 6.30 11.21 -8.94
CA ILE A 62 6.07 12.16 -10.01
C ILE A 62 6.93 11.74 -11.19
N LEU A 63 6.27 11.45 -12.30
CA LEU A 63 6.89 10.94 -13.53
C LEU A 63 6.57 11.88 -14.66
N ASP A 64 7.47 12.01 -15.62
CA ASP A 64 7.18 12.76 -16.83
C ASP A 64 6.26 11.96 -17.80
N ASP A 65 5.76 12.64 -18.81
CA ASP A 65 4.85 12.03 -19.78
C ASP A 65 5.53 10.93 -20.65
N ILE A 66 6.86 10.92 -20.70
CA ILE A 66 7.62 9.97 -21.54
C ILE A 66 7.71 8.62 -20.84
N ASP A 67 8.04 8.63 -19.56
CA ASP A 67 8.29 7.43 -18.77
C ASP A 67 7.02 6.85 -18.15
N TRP A 68 5.90 7.61 -18.14
CA TRP A 68 4.67 7.25 -17.44
C TRP A 68 4.13 5.85 -17.77
N GLU A 69 3.98 5.54 -19.07
CA GLU A 69 3.39 4.27 -19.49
C GLU A 69 4.30 3.08 -19.14
N ASP A 70 5.61 3.24 -19.29
CA ASP A 70 6.59 2.20 -18.98
C ASP A 70 6.68 1.96 -17.46
N GLU A 71 6.70 3.00 -16.65
CA GLU A 71 6.73 2.88 -15.19
C GLU A 71 5.45 2.24 -14.64
N ILE A 72 4.28 2.60 -15.17
CA ILE A 72 3.02 1.94 -14.80
C ILE A 72 3.04 0.47 -15.17
N ARG A 73 3.56 0.12 -16.37
CA ARG A 73 3.68 -1.27 -16.80
C ARG A 73 4.61 -2.06 -15.88
N ILE A 74 5.81 -1.53 -15.58
CA ILE A 74 6.77 -2.15 -14.65
C ILE A 74 6.15 -2.37 -13.28
N PHE A 75 5.50 -1.35 -12.74
CA PHE A 75 4.83 -1.41 -11.45
C PHE A 75 3.72 -2.49 -11.39
N MET A 76 2.96 -2.65 -12.46
CA MET A 76 1.94 -3.69 -12.57
C MET A 76 2.56 -5.08 -12.69
N GLU A 77 3.61 -5.25 -13.51
CA GLU A 77 4.33 -6.52 -13.69
C GLU A 77 4.98 -6.99 -12.38
N GLU A 78 5.61 -6.09 -11.65
CA GLU A 78 6.20 -6.40 -10.35
C GLU A 78 5.15 -6.89 -9.36
N ARG A 79 4.03 -6.19 -9.22
CA ARG A 79 2.94 -6.60 -8.32
C ARG A 79 2.31 -7.92 -8.74
N ALA A 80 2.15 -8.13 -10.05
CA ALA A 80 1.66 -9.38 -10.60
C ALA A 80 2.62 -10.57 -10.37
N SER A 81 3.90 -10.31 -10.08
CA SER A 81 4.88 -11.34 -9.76
C SER A 81 4.82 -11.84 -8.31
N PHE A 82 4.13 -11.12 -7.42
CA PHE A 82 4.06 -11.48 -6.01
C PHE A 82 3.02 -12.58 -5.74
N SER A 83 3.22 -13.34 -4.67
CA SER A 83 2.22 -14.29 -4.21
C SER A 83 0.91 -13.57 -3.85
N PRO A 84 -0.25 -13.99 -4.39
CA PRO A 84 -1.54 -13.38 -4.06
C PRO A 84 -1.89 -13.55 -2.57
N ASP A 85 -1.49 -14.66 -1.96
CA ASP A 85 -1.71 -14.88 -0.53
C ASP A 85 -0.86 -13.92 0.33
N ALA A 86 0.40 -13.67 -0.07
CA ALA A 86 1.26 -12.70 0.59
C ALA A 86 0.72 -11.26 0.43
N MET A 87 0.21 -10.92 -0.75
CA MET A 87 -0.42 -9.62 -1.00
C MET A 87 -1.67 -9.42 -0.15
N THR A 88 -2.48 -10.46 0.04
CA THR A 88 -3.66 -10.42 0.92
C THR A 88 -3.25 -10.14 2.38
N GLY A 89 -2.24 -10.83 2.88
CA GLY A 89 -1.72 -10.60 4.24
C GLY A 89 -1.11 -9.22 4.41
N MET A 90 -0.37 -8.74 3.42
CA MET A 90 0.20 -7.39 3.42
C MET A 90 -0.90 -6.32 3.43
N GLU A 91 -1.89 -6.44 2.57
CA GLU A 91 -3.02 -5.50 2.52
C GLU A 91 -3.77 -5.45 3.86
N ALA A 92 -4.04 -6.60 4.48
CA ALA A 92 -4.71 -6.64 5.78
C ALA A 92 -3.90 -5.93 6.87
N ASN A 93 -2.57 -6.11 6.88
CA ASN A 93 -1.70 -5.42 7.83
C ASN A 93 -1.69 -3.90 7.61
N LEU A 94 -1.69 -3.44 6.38
CA LEU A 94 -1.68 -2.01 6.04
C LEU A 94 -3.06 -1.36 6.28
N ARG A 95 -4.13 -2.04 5.89
CA ARG A 95 -5.51 -1.53 5.98
C ARG A 95 -5.93 -1.26 7.42
N PHE A 96 -5.51 -2.10 8.35
CA PHE A 96 -5.87 -2.00 9.76
C PHE A 96 -4.74 -1.44 10.64
N ALA A 97 -3.76 -0.76 10.03
CA ALA A 97 -2.74 -0.04 10.79
C ALA A 97 -3.40 1.02 11.68
N GLY A 98 -2.85 1.22 12.87
CA GLY A 98 -3.38 2.15 13.84
C GLY A 98 -2.54 2.15 15.12
N PRO A 99 -2.99 2.87 16.16
CA PRO A 99 -2.34 2.86 17.45
C PRO A 99 -2.52 1.50 18.11
N GLU A 100 -1.46 0.71 18.11
CA GLU A 100 -1.41 -0.64 18.67
C GLU A 100 -0.14 -0.84 19.47
N THR A 101 -0.16 -1.81 20.41
CA THR A 101 1.07 -2.26 21.06
C THR A 101 1.91 -3.11 20.10
N MET A 102 3.19 -3.27 20.40
CA MET A 102 4.07 -4.14 19.62
C MET A 102 3.57 -5.59 19.65
N GLU A 103 3.08 -6.05 20.79
CA GLU A 103 2.58 -7.41 20.97
C GLU A 103 1.38 -7.70 20.05
N THR A 104 0.43 -6.78 19.96
CA THR A 104 -0.73 -6.95 19.06
C THR A 104 -0.31 -6.89 17.59
N ARG A 105 0.66 -6.06 17.23
CA ARG A 105 1.21 -6.03 15.87
C ARG A 105 1.89 -7.35 15.50
N ILE A 106 2.66 -7.93 16.40
CA ILE A 106 3.36 -9.19 16.17
C ILE A 106 2.37 -10.36 16.16
N PHE A 107 1.68 -10.59 17.27
CA PHE A 107 0.90 -11.82 17.47
C PHE A 107 -0.48 -11.77 16.83
N GLY A 108 -1.15 -10.62 16.85
CA GLY A 108 -2.46 -10.44 16.26
C GLY A 108 -2.45 -10.22 14.75
N ARG A 109 -1.30 -9.83 14.19
CA ARG A 109 -1.19 -9.51 12.76
C ARG A 109 -0.10 -10.29 12.05
N LEU A 110 1.18 -9.98 12.27
CA LEU A 110 2.27 -10.59 11.51
C LEU A 110 2.28 -12.10 11.65
N THR A 111 2.25 -12.62 12.88
CA THR A 111 2.26 -14.07 13.12
C THR A 111 0.99 -14.74 12.63
N ALA A 112 -0.18 -14.14 12.84
CA ALA A 112 -1.45 -14.69 12.38
C ALA A 112 -1.49 -14.82 10.85
N TRP A 113 -1.10 -13.76 10.13
CA TRP A 113 -1.05 -13.77 8.67
C TRP A 113 0.07 -14.67 8.13
N GLN A 114 1.22 -14.72 8.79
CA GLN A 114 2.29 -15.64 8.44
C GLN A 114 1.81 -17.10 8.54
N ASN A 115 1.15 -17.47 9.62
CA ASN A 115 0.61 -18.81 9.79
C ASN A 115 -0.43 -19.14 8.71
N TRP A 116 -1.30 -18.19 8.37
CA TRP A 116 -2.29 -18.36 7.31
C TRP A 116 -1.64 -18.54 5.93
N ILE A 117 -0.61 -17.74 5.61
CA ILE A 117 0.10 -17.82 4.32
C ILE A 117 0.86 -19.14 4.21
N PHE A 118 1.55 -19.57 5.26
CA PHE A 118 2.48 -20.70 5.24
C PHE A 118 1.80 -22.07 5.14
N ILE A 119 0.50 -22.16 5.31
CA ILE A 119 -0.27 -23.39 5.08
C ILE A 119 -0.93 -23.43 3.68
N ARG A 120 -0.80 -22.37 2.90
CA ARG A 120 -1.47 -22.26 1.61
C ARG A 120 -0.64 -22.87 0.47
N PRO A 121 -1.28 -23.39 -0.59
CA PRO A 121 -0.57 -24.00 -1.72
C PRO A 121 0.43 -23.08 -2.42
N ASN A 122 0.17 -21.77 -2.48
CA ASN A 122 1.11 -20.79 -3.05
C ASN A 122 2.41 -20.66 -2.24
N ALA A 123 2.42 -21.08 -0.98
CA ALA A 123 3.63 -21.16 -0.16
C ALA A 123 4.25 -22.57 -0.17
N THR A 124 3.45 -23.61 0.07
CA THR A 124 3.92 -24.97 0.38
C THR A 124 3.68 -25.99 -0.74
N GLY A 125 2.98 -25.64 -1.82
CA GLY A 125 2.78 -26.49 -2.98
C GLY A 125 4.08 -26.70 -3.77
N GLU A 126 4.06 -27.62 -4.73
CA GLU A 126 5.23 -28.02 -5.51
C GLU A 126 6.01 -26.82 -6.13
N LYS A 127 5.28 -25.81 -6.58
CA LYS A 127 5.85 -24.55 -7.11
C LYS A 127 5.64 -23.36 -6.17
N GLY A 128 5.36 -23.61 -4.92
CA GLY A 128 5.13 -22.57 -3.90
C GLY A 128 6.43 -21.88 -3.48
N ALA A 129 6.29 -20.67 -2.96
CA ALA A 129 7.43 -19.81 -2.63
C ALA A 129 8.43 -20.46 -1.66
N LEU A 130 7.95 -21.19 -0.63
CA LEU A 130 8.82 -21.85 0.35
C LEU A 130 9.56 -23.06 -0.25
N VAL A 131 8.95 -23.77 -1.18
CA VAL A 131 9.57 -24.93 -1.84
C VAL A 131 10.62 -24.50 -2.85
N CYS A 132 10.39 -23.39 -3.55
CA CYS A 132 11.35 -22.83 -4.51
C CYS A 132 12.45 -21.98 -3.85
N TYR A 133 12.29 -21.62 -2.58
CA TYR A 133 13.27 -20.77 -1.90
C TYR A 133 14.68 -21.39 -1.88
N GLY A 134 15.66 -20.62 -2.34
CA GLY A 134 17.06 -21.08 -2.44
C GLY A 134 17.34 -22.02 -3.61
N LYS A 135 16.37 -22.24 -4.53
CA LYS A 135 16.55 -23.01 -5.74
C LYS A 135 16.56 -22.10 -6.98
N PRO A 136 17.06 -22.56 -8.14
CA PRO A 136 17.02 -21.78 -9.37
C PRO A 136 15.62 -21.65 -9.99
N GLU A 137 14.66 -22.44 -9.52
CA GLU A 137 13.29 -22.43 -10.02
C GLU A 137 12.52 -21.23 -9.47
N THR A 138 11.79 -20.54 -10.33
CA THR A 138 10.89 -19.45 -9.92
C THR A 138 9.56 -20.00 -9.43
N ALA A 139 9.06 -19.48 -8.31
CA ALA A 139 7.75 -19.83 -7.80
C ALA A 139 6.64 -19.45 -8.80
N SER A 140 5.58 -20.24 -8.82
CA SER A 140 4.39 -20.01 -9.64
C SER A 140 3.14 -20.08 -8.78
N TYR A 141 2.23 -19.13 -8.97
CA TYR A 141 1.10 -18.93 -8.08
C TYR A 141 -0.23 -19.14 -8.76
N ASP A 142 -1.19 -19.71 -8.03
CA ASP A 142 -2.59 -19.81 -8.42
C ASP A 142 -3.35 -18.57 -7.95
N TRP A 143 -3.59 -17.64 -8.85
CA TRP A 143 -4.29 -16.38 -8.62
C TRP A 143 -5.79 -16.54 -8.31
N ARG A 144 -6.36 -17.70 -8.54
CA ARG A 144 -7.78 -17.96 -8.29
C ARG A 144 -8.08 -18.34 -6.83
N ARG A 145 -7.07 -18.39 -6.01
CA ARG A 145 -7.14 -18.89 -4.63
C ARG A 145 -6.94 -17.83 -3.57
N THR A 146 -7.10 -16.58 -3.90
CA THR A 146 -7.04 -15.51 -2.92
C THR A 146 -8.28 -15.43 -2.06
#